data_c0a1268cc7f6aeaa26192739f829e146
#
_entry.id   c0a1268cc7f6aeaa26192739f829e146
#
_cell.length_a   1.000
_cell.length_b   1.000
_cell.length_c   1.000
_cell.angle_alpha   90.00
_cell.angle_beta   90.00
_cell.angle_gamma   90.00
#
_symmetry.space_group_name_H-M   'P 1'
#
loop_
_entity.id
_entity.type
_entity.pdbx_description
1 polymer ?
#
loop_
_entity_poly.entity_id
_entity_poly.type
_entity_poly.pdbx_seq_one_letter_code
_entity_poly.pdbx_strand_id
1 'polypeptide(L)'
;MQKNLVIVESPAKAKTIEKFLGNDYKVLSSYGHIRDLKKKEFSIDVENGFEPTYEIPADKKKLVAELKAEAKKADMVWLASDEDREGEAISWHLFEVLGLDPEKTKRIVFHEITKTAILKAIENPRDIDVNLVNAQQARRILDRIVGFELSPVLWKKVKPALSAGRVQSVAVRLIVEREREVHAFVSEPVSYTHLTLPTKL
;
A
#
# COMPACT_ATOMS: atom_id res chain seq x y z
N MET A 1 3.50 -6.43 32.03
CA MET A 1 4.15 -6.83 30.78
C MET A 1 3.14 -6.59 29.67
N GLN A 2 3.52 -5.91 28.59
CA GLN A 2 2.63 -5.73 27.45
C GLN A 2 2.49 -7.08 26.74
N LYS A 3 1.27 -7.63 26.72
CA LYS A 3 0.99 -8.96 26.18
C LYS A 3 0.76 -8.94 24.66
N ASN A 4 0.38 -7.79 24.12
CA ASN A 4 -0.03 -7.66 22.75
C ASN A 4 0.83 -6.63 22.01
N LEU A 5 1.33 -6.98 20.82
CA LEU A 5 1.99 -6.06 19.90
C LEU A 5 1.08 -5.79 18.71
N VAL A 6 0.74 -4.54 18.46
CA VAL A 6 0.01 -4.10 17.25
C VAL A 6 1.00 -3.41 16.33
N ILE A 7 1.07 -3.86 15.08
CA ILE A 7 1.92 -3.24 14.06
C ILE A 7 1.03 -2.57 13.01
N VAL A 8 1.18 -1.26 12.88
CA VAL A 8 0.48 -0.43 11.90
C VAL A 8 1.46 0.10 10.86
N GLU A 9 0.98 0.67 9.77
CA GLU A 9 1.84 1.16 8.69
C GLU A 9 2.41 2.57 8.95
N SER A 10 1.73 3.42 9.75
CA SER A 10 2.17 4.80 9.97
C SER A 10 2.29 5.16 11.44
N PRO A 11 3.27 6.02 11.82
CA PRO A 11 3.46 6.44 13.21
C PRO A 11 2.31 7.31 13.74
N ALA A 12 1.59 8.00 12.87
CA ALA A 12 0.41 8.79 13.25
C ALA A 12 -0.72 7.86 13.72
N LYS A 13 -0.98 6.78 12.97
CA LYS A 13 -1.94 5.74 13.36
C LYS A 13 -1.53 5.09 14.69
N ALA A 14 -0.24 4.76 14.85
CA ALA A 14 0.26 4.11 16.07
C ALA A 14 -0.08 4.91 17.32
N LYS A 15 0.23 6.20 17.35
CA LYS A 15 -0.04 7.09 18.51
C LYS A 15 -1.53 7.18 18.88
N THR A 16 -2.39 7.15 17.87
CA THR A 16 -3.84 7.26 18.08
C THR A 16 -4.42 5.94 18.60
N ILE A 17 -4.02 4.83 17.97
CA ILE A 17 -4.50 3.49 18.32
C ILE A 17 -4.05 3.08 19.70
N GLU A 18 -2.81 3.36 20.08
CA GLU A 18 -2.27 3.06 21.41
C GLU A 18 -3.10 3.70 22.53
N LYS A 19 -3.59 4.94 22.34
CA LYS A 19 -4.47 5.62 23.30
C LYS A 19 -5.83 4.91 23.48
N PHE A 20 -6.29 4.20 22.45
CA PHE A 20 -7.57 3.50 22.51
C PHE A 20 -7.50 2.11 23.12
N LEU A 21 -6.35 1.42 22.96
CA LEU A 21 -6.17 0.04 23.38
C LEU A 21 -5.71 -0.14 24.83
N GLY A 22 -5.10 0.89 25.42
CA GLY A 22 -4.63 0.85 26.80
C GLY A 22 -3.31 0.09 26.99
N ASN A 23 -2.96 -0.17 28.27
CA ASN A 23 -1.62 -0.58 28.69
C ASN A 23 -1.22 -2.03 28.33
N ASP A 24 -2.17 -2.88 27.96
CA ASP A 24 -1.90 -4.27 27.58
C ASP A 24 -1.39 -4.39 26.14
N TYR A 25 -1.47 -3.30 25.37
CA TYR A 25 -1.08 -3.23 23.98
C TYR A 25 0.09 -2.27 23.78
N LYS A 26 1.10 -2.72 23.05
CA LYS A 26 2.14 -1.86 22.48
C LYS A 26 1.86 -1.66 21.02
N VAL A 27 1.86 -0.42 20.54
CA VAL A 27 1.59 -0.11 19.15
C VAL A 27 2.84 0.46 18.50
N LEU A 28 3.33 -0.22 17.45
CA LEU A 28 4.49 0.21 16.68
C LEU A 28 4.12 0.43 15.22
N SER A 29 4.95 1.21 14.53
CA SER A 29 4.79 1.45 13.09
C SER A 29 5.88 0.76 12.29
N SER A 30 5.51 0.19 11.14
CA SER A 30 6.44 -0.31 10.13
C SER A 30 6.99 0.80 9.20
N TYR A 31 6.41 2.01 9.27
CA TYR A 31 6.70 3.10 8.32
C TYR A 31 6.55 2.66 6.86
N GLY A 32 5.45 1.99 6.54
CA GLY A 32 5.14 1.41 5.25
C GLY A 32 5.82 0.06 5.02
N HIS A 33 6.20 -0.22 3.77
CA HIS A 33 6.89 -1.46 3.40
C HIS A 33 8.24 -1.60 4.08
N ILE A 34 8.54 -2.80 4.59
CA ILE A 34 9.82 -3.14 5.26
C ILE A 34 10.78 -3.89 4.35
N ARG A 35 10.29 -4.45 3.23
CA ARG A 35 11.09 -5.05 2.17
C ARG A 35 10.52 -4.70 0.80
N ASP A 36 11.35 -4.69 -0.22
CA ASP A 36 10.97 -4.42 -1.62
C ASP A 36 11.91 -5.17 -2.56
N LEU A 37 11.60 -5.16 -3.86
CA LEU A 37 12.51 -5.62 -4.91
C LEU A 37 13.78 -4.77 -4.89
N LYS A 38 14.93 -5.36 -5.17
CA LYS A 38 16.22 -4.61 -5.23
C LYS A 38 16.11 -3.43 -6.19
N LYS A 39 16.63 -2.27 -5.79
CA LYS A 39 16.46 -1.03 -6.56
C LYS A 39 17.14 -1.02 -7.91
N LYS A 40 18.34 -1.65 -8.00
CA LYS A 40 19.22 -1.60 -9.19
C LYS A 40 19.18 -2.86 -10.03
N GLU A 41 18.53 -3.91 -9.57
CA GLU A 41 18.47 -5.20 -10.25
C GLU A 41 17.04 -5.48 -10.72
N PHE A 42 16.93 -6.33 -11.73
CA PHE A 42 15.62 -6.77 -12.23
C PHE A 42 14.82 -7.50 -11.16
N SER A 43 15.49 -8.37 -10.41
CA SER A 43 14.97 -9.07 -9.20
C SER A 43 13.69 -9.90 -9.42
N ILE A 44 13.47 -10.37 -10.64
CA ILE A 44 12.34 -11.23 -11.02
C ILE A 44 12.89 -12.38 -11.86
N ASP A 45 12.58 -13.61 -11.48
CA ASP A 45 12.91 -14.80 -12.26
C ASP A 45 11.77 -15.09 -13.26
N VAL A 46 11.96 -14.62 -14.49
CA VAL A 46 10.94 -14.73 -15.56
C VAL A 46 10.76 -16.18 -16.01
N GLU A 47 11.83 -17.00 -15.94
CA GLU A 47 11.82 -18.38 -16.41
C GLU A 47 11.15 -19.33 -15.41
N ASN A 48 11.18 -18.97 -14.11
CA ASN A 48 10.61 -19.79 -13.03
C ASN A 48 9.39 -19.11 -12.39
N GLY A 49 8.36 -18.82 -13.18
CA GLY A 49 7.08 -18.37 -12.66
C GLY A 49 7.03 -16.93 -12.16
N PHE A 50 7.97 -16.07 -12.59
CA PHE A 50 8.07 -14.65 -12.20
C PHE A 50 8.34 -14.46 -10.70
N GLU A 51 9.07 -15.37 -10.06
CA GLU A 51 9.38 -15.25 -8.64
C GLU A 51 10.18 -13.98 -8.31
N PRO A 52 9.68 -13.14 -7.37
CA PRO A 52 10.36 -11.92 -6.98
C PRO A 52 11.42 -12.17 -5.92
N THR A 53 12.59 -11.56 -6.08
CA THR A 53 13.63 -11.53 -5.05
C THR A 53 13.54 -10.25 -4.25
N TYR A 54 13.12 -10.35 -2.99
CA TYR A 54 12.98 -9.23 -2.07
C TYR A 54 14.23 -8.99 -1.24
N GLU A 55 14.48 -7.72 -0.91
CA GLU A 55 15.49 -7.32 0.07
C GLU A 55 14.93 -6.36 1.11
N ILE A 56 15.55 -6.33 2.29
CA ILE A 56 15.27 -5.32 3.30
C ILE A 56 16.20 -4.14 3.04
N PRO A 57 15.67 -2.95 2.68
CA PRO A 57 16.48 -1.77 2.47
C PRO A 57 17.36 -1.44 3.69
N ALA A 58 18.54 -0.87 3.45
CA ALA A 58 19.51 -0.62 4.53
C ALA A 58 18.94 0.28 5.65
N ASP A 59 18.14 1.27 5.28
CA ASP A 59 17.45 2.18 6.19
C ASP A 59 16.37 1.50 7.04
N LYS A 60 15.84 0.36 6.60
CA LYS A 60 14.81 -0.40 7.33
C LYS A 60 15.38 -1.49 8.24
N LYS A 61 16.66 -1.87 8.11
CA LYS A 61 17.24 -2.97 8.89
C LYS A 61 17.13 -2.78 10.40
N LYS A 62 17.36 -1.55 10.89
CA LYS A 62 17.25 -1.22 12.31
C LYS A 62 15.82 -1.37 12.82
N LEU A 63 14.86 -0.85 12.06
CA LEU A 63 13.43 -0.95 12.36
C LEU A 63 12.97 -2.41 12.40
N VAL A 64 13.37 -3.21 11.42
CA VAL A 64 13.03 -4.64 11.37
C VAL A 64 13.61 -5.37 12.59
N ALA A 65 14.85 -5.07 12.99
CA ALA A 65 15.44 -5.66 14.19
C ALA A 65 14.67 -5.29 15.47
N GLU A 66 14.21 -4.05 15.58
CA GLU A 66 13.39 -3.57 16.69
C GLU A 66 12.03 -4.27 16.72
N LEU A 67 11.31 -4.29 15.59
CA LEU A 67 10.02 -4.99 15.49
C LEU A 67 10.14 -6.48 15.81
N LYS A 68 11.21 -7.13 15.34
CA LYS A 68 11.48 -8.55 15.62
C LYS A 68 11.75 -8.81 17.11
N ALA A 69 12.47 -7.90 17.77
CA ALA A 69 12.74 -8.00 19.20
C ALA A 69 11.45 -7.82 20.04
N GLU A 70 10.57 -6.91 19.63
CA GLU A 70 9.31 -6.69 20.33
C GLU A 70 8.29 -7.81 20.03
N ALA A 71 8.23 -8.31 18.81
CA ALA A 71 7.38 -9.45 18.46
C ALA A 71 7.71 -10.72 19.28
N LYS A 72 8.99 -10.95 19.57
CA LYS A 72 9.42 -12.08 20.43
C LYS A 72 8.99 -11.96 21.90
N LYS A 73 8.71 -10.75 22.36
CA LYS A 73 8.28 -10.50 23.76
C LYS A 73 6.76 -10.55 23.90
N ALA A 74 6.04 -10.41 22.82
CA ALA A 74 4.59 -10.38 22.81
C ALA A 74 4.01 -11.80 22.80
N ASP A 75 2.90 -11.98 23.50
CA ASP A 75 2.11 -13.20 23.47
C ASP A 75 1.30 -13.30 22.16
N MET A 76 0.82 -12.14 21.67
CA MET A 76 0.06 -12.01 20.40
C MET A 76 0.56 -10.84 19.59
N VAL A 77 0.63 -10.99 18.28
CA VAL A 77 0.97 -9.97 17.29
C VAL A 77 -0.24 -9.67 16.40
N TRP A 78 -0.61 -8.40 16.33
CA TRP A 78 -1.75 -7.91 15.55
C TRP A 78 -1.24 -7.08 14.39
N LEU A 79 -1.50 -7.52 13.16
CA LEU A 79 -1.14 -6.80 11.95
C LEU A 79 -2.32 -5.92 11.54
N ALA A 80 -2.15 -4.61 11.62
CA ALA A 80 -3.21 -3.60 11.52
C ALA A 80 -2.92 -2.55 10.45
N SER A 81 -2.52 -3.00 9.26
CA SER A 81 -2.39 -2.16 8.06
C SER A 81 -3.75 -1.96 7.37
N ASP A 82 -3.82 -1.04 6.39
CA ASP A 82 -5.05 -0.70 5.68
C ASP A 82 -5.70 -1.91 5.00
N GLU A 83 -7.00 -1.82 4.76
CA GLU A 83 -7.79 -2.87 4.11
C GLU A 83 -7.74 -2.72 2.58
N ASP A 84 -6.54 -2.67 2.05
CA ASP A 84 -6.30 -2.74 0.63
C ASP A 84 -5.16 -3.73 0.30
N ARG A 85 -4.90 -3.95 -0.96
CA ARG A 85 -3.83 -4.87 -1.38
C ARG A 85 -2.43 -4.43 -0.92
N GLU A 86 -2.19 -3.11 -0.80
CA GLU A 86 -0.89 -2.60 -0.31
C GLU A 86 -0.72 -2.88 1.19
N GLY A 87 -1.76 -2.63 1.99
CA GLY A 87 -1.77 -2.95 3.41
C GLY A 87 -1.68 -4.46 3.66
N GLU A 88 -2.34 -5.27 2.83
CA GLU A 88 -2.27 -6.73 2.94
C GLU A 88 -0.85 -7.24 2.63
N ALA A 89 -0.21 -6.69 1.61
CA ALA A 89 1.19 -7.01 1.30
C ALA A 89 2.15 -6.55 2.42
N ILE A 90 1.92 -5.40 3.04
CA ILE A 90 2.71 -4.96 4.21
C ILE A 90 2.58 -5.96 5.34
N SER A 91 1.37 -6.40 5.67
CA SER A 91 1.12 -7.41 6.71
C SER A 91 1.81 -8.74 6.39
N TRP A 92 1.72 -9.21 5.16
CA TRP A 92 2.39 -10.43 4.71
C TRP A 92 3.92 -10.31 4.78
N HIS A 93 4.48 -9.19 4.32
CA HIS A 93 5.91 -8.94 4.44
C HIS A 93 6.40 -8.89 5.89
N LEU A 94 5.60 -8.30 6.79
CA LEU A 94 5.89 -8.30 8.22
C LEU A 94 5.86 -9.73 8.78
N PHE A 95 4.83 -10.51 8.44
CA PHE A 95 4.71 -11.89 8.87
C PHE A 95 5.94 -12.72 8.50
N GLU A 96 6.35 -12.66 7.23
CA GLU A 96 7.51 -13.38 6.70
C GLU A 96 8.84 -12.91 7.32
N VAL A 97 9.10 -11.60 7.28
CA VAL A 97 10.41 -11.03 7.69
C VAL A 97 10.64 -11.17 9.19
N LEU A 98 9.61 -11.00 10.00
CA LEU A 98 9.73 -11.14 11.46
C LEU A 98 9.72 -12.60 11.89
N GLY A 99 9.31 -13.53 11.02
CA GLY A 99 9.17 -14.97 11.30
C GLY A 99 8.11 -15.20 12.37
N LEU A 100 6.92 -14.63 12.14
CA LEU A 100 5.83 -14.69 13.12
C LEU A 100 5.18 -16.08 13.14
N ASP A 101 4.71 -16.46 14.30
CA ASP A 101 3.96 -17.70 14.51
C ASP A 101 2.50 -17.50 14.05
N PRO A 102 1.96 -18.32 13.13
CA PRO A 102 0.58 -18.22 12.67
C PRO A 102 -0.46 -18.28 13.79
N GLU A 103 -0.20 -19.09 14.82
CA GLU A 103 -1.13 -19.26 15.95
C GLU A 103 -1.17 -18.01 16.86
N LYS A 104 -0.08 -17.23 16.87
CA LYS A 104 0.10 -16.00 17.66
C LYS A 104 -0.02 -14.73 16.85
N THR A 105 -0.41 -14.81 15.60
CA THR A 105 -0.53 -13.66 14.72
C THR A 105 -1.94 -13.55 14.19
N LYS A 106 -2.51 -12.34 14.27
CA LYS A 106 -3.83 -12.04 13.75
C LYS A 106 -3.80 -10.79 12.89
N ARG A 107 -4.57 -10.78 11.83
CA ARG A 107 -4.81 -9.64 10.97
C ARG A 107 -6.10 -8.94 11.43
N ILE A 108 -6.03 -7.63 11.64
CA ILE A 108 -7.21 -6.80 11.90
C ILE A 108 -7.32 -5.69 10.86
N VAL A 109 -8.55 -5.37 10.48
CA VAL A 109 -8.88 -4.32 9.52
C VAL A 109 -9.95 -3.40 10.09
N PHE A 110 -9.83 -2.12 9.80
CA PHE A 110 -10.79 -1.10 10.21
C PHE A 110 -10.81 0.03 9.17
N HIS A 111 -11.99 0.56 8.90
CA HIS A 111 -12.19 1.63 7.91
C HIS A 111 -12.01 3.04 8.50
N GLU A 112 -12.03 3.15 9.82
CA GLU A 112 -11.88 4.42 10.54
C GLU A 112 -11.07 4.24 11.82
N ILE A 113 -10.36 5.29 12.22
CA ILE A 113 -9.52 5.26 13.43
C ILE A 113 -10.34 5.82 14.61
N THR A 114 -11.38 5.07 14.99
CA THR A 114 -12.18 5.34 16.19
C THR A 114 -11.98 4.21 17.19
N LYS A 115 -12.16 4.51 18.47
CA LYS A 115 -12.02 3.51 19.56
C LYS A 115 -12.94 2.31 19.32
N THR A 116 -14.19 2.56 18.94
CA THR A 116 -15.20 1.53 18.70
C THR A 116 -14.81 0.62 17.53
N ALA A 117 -14.36 1.19 16.40
CA ALA A 117 -13.96 0.42 15.23
C ALA A 117 -12.74 -0.47 15.52
N ILE A 118 -11.76 0.04 16.26
CA ILE A 118 -10.54 -0.69 16.60
C ILE A 118 -10.83 -1.83 17.57
N LEU A 119 -11.63 -1.60 18.61
CA LEU A 119 -12.00 -2.67 19.55
C LEU A 119 -12.82 -3.75 18.84
N LYS A 120 -13.75 -3.38 17.97
CA LYS A 120 -14.51 -4.32 17.15
C LYS A 120 -13.61 -5.14 16.21
N ALA A 121 -12.57 -4.52 15.65
CA ALA A 121 -11.61 -5.21 14.79
C ALA A 121 -10.79 -6.26 15.58
N ILE A 122 -10.41 -5.97 16.82
CA ILE A 122 -9.72 -6.92 17.70
C ILE A 122 -10.63 -8.09 18.07
N GLU A 123 -11.92 -7.85 18.28
CA GLU A 123 -12.91 -8.90 18.56
C GLU A 123 -13.19 -9.79 17.34
N ASN A 124 -12.95 -9.29 16.13
CA ASN A 124 -13.20 -9.97 14.87
C ASN A 124 -11.94 -10.04 13.98
N PRO A 125 -10.89 -10.72 14.43
CA PRO A 125 -9.68 -10.88 13.64
C PRO A 125 -9.91 -11.82 12.45
N ARG A 126 -9.07 -11.68 11.43
CA ARG A 126 -9.00 -12.58 10.29
C ARG A 126 -7.57 -13.03 10.00
N ASP A 127 -7.39 -13.86 9.04
CA ASP A 127 -6.09 -14.21 8.50
C ASP A 127 -5.69 -13.26 7.37
N ILE A 128 -4.43 -13.31 6.94
CA ILE A 128 -3.93 -12.55 5.78
C ILE A 128 -4.59 -13.08 4.52
N ASP A 129 -5.16 -12.19 3.71
CA ASP A 129 -5.73 -12.54 2.42
C ASP A 129 -4.63 -12.69 1.35
N VAL A 130 -4.25 -13.95 1.09
CA VAL A 130 -3.21 -14.28 0.12
C VAL A 130 -3.58 -13.84 -1.31
N ASN A 131 -4.86 -13.75 -1.65
CA ASN A 131 -5.28 -13.31 -2.97
C ASN A 131 -4.97 -11.81 -3.17
N LEU A 132 -5.21 -10.99 -2.14
CA LEU A 132 -4.82 -9.57 -2.16
C LEU A 132 -3.30 -9.39 -2.18
N VAL A 133 -2.56 -10.22 -1.43
CA VAL A 133 -1.09 -10.24 -1.48
C VAL A 133 -0.61 -10.56 -2.89
N ASN A 134 -1.14 -11.61 -3.51
CA ASN A 134 -0.78 -12.02 -4.88
C ASN A 134 -1.14 -10.93 -5.90
N ALA A 135 -2.26 -10.25 -5.74
CA ALA A 135 -2.65 -9.14 -6.60
C ALA A 135 -1.68 -7.95 -6.51
N GLN A 136 -1.18 -7.64 -5.30
CA GLN A 136 -0.17 -6.62 -5.11
C GLN A 136 1.18 -7.05 -5.70
N GLN A 137 1.60 -8.29 -5.47
CA GLN A 137 2.85 -8.84 -6.03
C GLN A 137 2.82 -8.83 -7.56
N ALA A 138 1.74 -9.31 -8.17
CA ALA A 138 1.59 -9.31 -9.63
C ALA A 138 1.69 -7.89 -10.21
N ARG A 139 1.06 -6.91 -9.57
CA ARG A 139 1.21 -5.51 -9.96
C ARG A 139 2.65 -5.04 -9.82
N ARG A 140 3.31 -5.33 -8.68
CA ARG A 140 4.69 -4.91 -8.43
C ARG A 140 5.67 -5.50 -9.44
N ILE A 141 5.50 -6.78 -9.75
CA ILE A 141 6.27 -7.51 -10.77
C ILE A 141 6.06 -6.90 -12.15
N LEU A 142 4.80 -6.68 -12.54
CA LEU A 142 4.48 -6.10 -13.84
C LEU A 142 5.06 -4.69 -14.00
N ASP A 143 4.94 -3.84 -12.99
CA ASP A 143 5.52 -2.49 -13.00
C ASP A 143 7.06 -2.54 -13.11
N ARG A 144 7.71 -3.54 -12.49
CA ARG A 144 9.15 -3.77 -12.61
C ARG A 144 9.55 -4.20 -14.03
N ILE A 145 8.85 -5.17 -14.61
CA ILE A 145 9.11 -5.66 -15.97
C ILE A 145 8.96 -4.51 -16.97
N VAL A 146 7.82 -3.80 -16.95
CA VAL A 146 7.57 -2.68 -17.86
C VAL A 146 8.63 -1.59 -17.70
N GLY A 147 8.99 -1.23 -16.45
CA GLY A 147 10.01 -0.21 -16.20
C GLY A 147 11.39 -0.59 -16.73
N PHE A 148 11.82 -1.82 -16.52
CA PHE A 148 13.17 -2.27 -16.91
C PHE A 148 13.29 -2.59 -18.41
N GLU A 149 12.23 -3.11 -19.05
CA GLU A 149 12.26 -3.48 -20.46
C GLU A 149 12.00 -2.27 -21.39
N LEU A 150 11.06 -1.40 -21.05
CA LEU A 150 10.70 -0.28 -21.92
C LEU A 150 11.54 0.98 -21.70
N SER A 151 12.06 1.25 -20.52
CA SER A 151 12.88 2.44 -20.30
C SER A 151 14.14 2.47 -21.16
N PRO A 152 14.91 1.37 -21.33
CA PRO A 152 16.06 1.34 -22.25
C PRO A 152 15.68 1.59 -23.72
N VAL A 153 14.48 1.16 -24.14
CA VAL A 153 13.98 1.45 -25.50
C VAL A 153 13.75 2.94 -25.67
N LEU A 154 13.15 3.60 -24.69
CA LEU A 154 12.96 5.05 -24.69
C LEU A 154 14.31 5.79 -24.71
N TRP A 155 15.31 5.34 -23.94
CA TRP A 155 16.64 5.95 -23.94
C TRP A 155 17.33 5.87 -25.29
N LYS A 156 17.18 4.74 -25.98
CA LYS A 156 17.77 4.50 -27.29
C LYS A 156 17.04 5.22 -28.44
N LYS A 157 15.71 5.34 -28.36
CA LYS A 157 14.89 5.80 -29.48
C LYS A 157 14.37 7.23 -29.33
N VAL A 158 14.28 7.76 -28.12
CA VAL A 158 13.70 9.08 -27.84
C VAL A 158 14.71 9.97 -27.15
N LYS A 159 14.99 9.75 -25.85
CA LYS A 159 15.91 10.58 -25.06
C LYS A 159 16.38 9.81 -23.82
N PRO A 160 17.66 9.96 -23.40
CA PRO A 160 18.16 9.43 -22.13
C PRO A 160 17.36 9.95 -20.92
N ALA A 161 17.35 9.19 -19.83
CA ALA A 161 16.70 9.49 -18.56
C ALA A 161 15.16 9.55 -18.58
N LEU A 162 14.50 9.10 -19.65
CA LEU A 162 13.06 8.85 -19.63
C LEU A 162 12.75 7.55 -18.89
N SER A 163 11.58 7.47 -18.29
CA SER A 163 11.08 6.23 -17.69
C SER A 163 9.75 5.81 -18.30
N ALA A 164 9.61 4.52 -18.55
CA ALA A 164 8.35 3.92 -18.90
C ALA A 164 7.61 3.49 -17.64
N GLY A 165 6.31 3.68 -17.61
CA GLY A 165 5.47 3.25 -16.50
C GLY A 165 4.04 3.02 -16.95
N ARG A 166 3.44 1.93 -16.51
CA ARG A 166 2.11 1.49 -16.88
C ARG A 166 1.03 2.52 -16.51
N VAL A 167 1.07 3.03 -15.28
CA VAL A 167 0.15 4.06 -14.79
C VAL A 167 0.47 5.43 -15.40
N GLN A 168 1.75 5.78 -15.47
CA GLN A 168 2.26 7.03 -16.01
C GLN A 168 1.81 7.26 -17.47
N SER A 169 1.92 6.25 -18.32
CA SER A 169 1.52 6.33 -19.74
C SER A 169 0.03 6.60 -19.89
N VAL A 170 -0.81 5.93 -19.10
CA VAL A 170 -2.27 6.15 -19.11
C VAL A 170 -2.62 7.54 -18.60
N ALA A 171 -2.00 8.00 -17.52
CA ALA A 171 -2.26 9.35 -16.97
C ALA A 171 -1.93 10.44 -17.99
N VAL A 172 -0.78 10.35 -18.66
CA VAL A 172 -0.40 11.30 -19.71
C VAL A 172 -1.38 11.25 -20.88
N ARG A 173 -1.79 10.06 -21.30
CA ARG A 173 -2.78 9.89 -22.37
C ARG A 173 -4.10 10.60 -22.04
N LEU A 174 -4.65 10.37 -20.85
CA LEU A 174 -5.90 10.99 -20.42
C LEU A 174 -5.81 12.52 -20.41
N ILE A 175 -4.69 13.06 -19.95
CA ILE A 175 -4.45 14.51 -19.93
C ILE A 175 -4.41 15.06 -21.38
N VAL A 176 -3.66 14.40 -22.27
CA VAL A 176 -3.53 14.82 -23.66
C VAL A 176 -4.85 14.72 -24.42
N GLU A 177 -5.62 13.65 -24.22
CA GLU A 177 -6.95 13.49 -24.82
C GLU A 177 -7.89 14.61 -24.37
N ARG A 178 -7.89 14.91 -23.06
CA ARG A 178 -8.70 16.00 -22.52
C ARG A 178 -8.28 17.37 -23.02
N GLU A 179 -6.98 17.63 -23.11
CA GLU A 179 -6.46 18.89 -23.67
C GLU A 179 -6.86 19.08 -25.13
N ARG A 180 -6.84 18.01 -25.92
CA ARG A 180 -7.33 18.03 -27.32
C ARG A 180 -8.81 18.38 -27.40
N GLU A 181 -9.66 17.83 -26.52
CA GLU A 181 -11.07 18.19 -26.44
C GLU A 181 -11.26 19.67 -26.07
N VAL A 182 -10.47 20.19 -25.11
CA VAL A 182 -10.50 21.62 -24.73
C VAL A 182 -10.12 22.52 -25.92
N HIS A 183 -9.06 22.17 -26.66
CA HIS A 183 -8.65 22.95 -27.84
C HIS A 183 -9.61 22.84 -29.00
N ALA A 184 -10.31 21.72 -29.15
CA ALA A 184 -11.31 21.53 -30.19
C ALA A 184 -12.70 22.11 -29.84
N PHE A 185 -12.87 22.55 -28.59
CA PHE A 185 -14.16 23.08 -28.14
C PHE A 185 -14.47 24.42 -28.81
N VAL A 186 -15.57 24.46 -29.54
CA VAL A 186 -16.13 25.69 -30.11
C VAL A 186 -17.29 26.13 -29.24
N SER A 187 -17.18 27.31 -28.67
CA SER A 187 -18.27 27.87 -27.83
C SER A 187 -19.45 28.28 -28.72
N GLU A 188 -20.55 27.56 -28.62
CA GLU A 188 -21.80 27.97 -29.25
C GLU A 188 -22.64 28.74 -28.23
N PRO A 189 -23.03 30.00 -28.53
CA PRO A 189 -23.86 30.76 -27.63
C PRO A 189 -25.28 30.15 -27.59
N VAL A 190 -25.71 29.74 -26.40
CA VAL A 190 -27.06 29.21 -26.17
C VAL A 190 -27.84 30.26 -25.43
N SER A 191 -28.96 30.73 -26.02
CA SER A 191 -29.89 31.63 -25.37
C SER A 191 -31.04 30.80 -24.77
N TYR A 192 -31.08 30.73 -23.46
CA TYR A 192 -32.21 30.13 -22.75
C TYR A 192 -33.19 31.23 -22.29
N THR A 193 -34.39 31.24 -22.80
CA THR A 193 -35.51 31.93 -22.16
C THR A 193 -36.07 31.01 -21.06
N HIS A 194 -35.54 31.11 -19.86
CA HIS A 194 -36.04 30.35 -18.73
C HIS A 194 -36.92 31.24 -17.84
N LEU A 195 -38.21 31.04 -17.87
CA LEU A 195 -39.14 31.58 -16.89
C LEU A 195 -39.07 30.69 -15.65
N THR A 196 -38.32 31.11 -14.65
CA THR A 196 -38.41 30.49 -13.32
C THR A 196 -39.69 31.01 -12.66
N LEU A 197 -40.65 30.14 -12.44
CA LEU A 197 -41.76 30.43 -11.53
C LEU A 197 -41.19 30.63 -10.12
N PRO A 198 -41.59 31.72 -9.40
CA PRO A 198 -41.17 31.89 -8.03
C PRO A 198 -41.69 30.74 -7.18
N THR A 199 -40.83 29.98 -6.58
CA THR A 199 -41.18 29.00 -5.54
C THR A 199 -41.79 29.80 -4.37
N LYS A 200 -43.08 29.66 -4.14
CA LYS A 200 -43.67 30.08 -2.87
C LYS A 200 -43.07 29.27 -1.75
N LEU A 201 -42.48 29.97 -0.79
CA LEU A 201 -42.16 29.45 0.52
C LEU A 201 -43.43 29.06 1.28
#